data_b4aa6b1ff5deb3ca10f47672416db469
#
_entry.id   b4aa6b1ff5deb3ca10f47672416db469
#
_cell.length_a   1.000
_cell.length_b   1.000
_cell.length_c   1.000
_cell.angle_alpha   90.00
_cell.angle_beta   90.00
_cell.angle_gamma   90.00
#
_symmetry.space_group_name_H-M   'P 1'
#
loop_
_entity.id
_entity.type
_entity.pdbx_description
1 polymer ?
#
loop_
_entity_poly.entity_id
_entity_poly.type
_entity_poly.pdbx_seq_one_letter_code
_entity_poly.pdbx_strand_id
1 'polypeptide(L)'
;SIYAQNDALTNAEPIGLGKVDGPEDVILDRQGRIYTGTREGWIMRLSGENFEDVEVFARIGGRPLGLAFDRDENLLVCVGGMGVYGVRPDGEVFKVTDETNRTRWKIADDSRLRLADDLDIAPDGKIYFSEATTRYEMHSWAMDGLEGRGNGRIICHDPATGQTRTLIRNLMFPNGICLAHDGQSIFFALTWICQIKRYWIAGPKKGTVETVIENLPGNPDNINRSSDGNYWLAMTGMRTPAYDLAMRMPGFRTRMVKRVPPDEWLYSNINNGSVIKFTAEGEVLASYWDKSAENHPAITSMREHRGYLYLGGLMNNRIGRIPLPDADPTWDSSDSYWGPKA
;
A
#
# COMPACT_ATOMS: atom_id res chain seq x y z
N SER A 1 -3.63 -25.90 -5.99
CA SER A 1 -3.44 -24.53 -6.48
C SER A 1 -2.57 -23.77 -5.50
N ILE A 2 -1.65 -22.96 -5.98
CA ILE A 2 -0.82 -22.09 -5.14
C ILE A 2 -1.67 -21.09 -4.34
N TYR A 3 -2.88 -20.80 -4.81
CA TYR A 3 -3.84 -19.92 -4.16
C TYR A 3 -4.85 -20.67 -3.27
N ALA A 4 -4.62 -21.94 -2.98
CA ALA A 4 -5.51 -22.67 -2.07
C ALA A 4 -5.53 -22.02 -0.69
N GLN A 5 -6.72 -21.71 -0.20
CA GLN A 5 -6.90 -21.14 1.13
C GLN A 5 -6.34 -22.07 2.21
N ASN A 6 -5.70 -21.49 3.20
CA ASN A 6 -5.12 -22.16 4.35
C ASN A 6 -5.34 -21.32 5.62
N ASP A 7 -4.78 -21.75 6.73
CA ASP A 7 -4.92 -21.09 8.02
C ASP A 7 -3.58 -20.53 8.54
N ALA A 8 -2.66 -20.22 7.61
CA ALA A 8 -1.30 -19.79 7.96
C ALA A 8 -1.26 -18.47 8.75
N LEU A 9 -2.25 -17.59 8.55
CA LEU A 9 -2.34 -16.29 9.25
C LEU A 9 -3.31 -16.31 10.43
N THR A 10 -4.04 -17.38 10.65
CA THR A 10 -5.10 -17.46 11.69
C THR A 10 -4.54 -17.20 13.10
N ASN A 11 -3.31 -17.64 13.36
CA ASN A 11 -2.66 -17.50 14.66
C ASN A 11 -1.72 -16.29 14.73
N ALA A 12 -1.84 -15.33 13.84
CA ALA A 12 -1.04 -14.11 13.93
C ALA A 12 -1.35 -13.37 15.25
N GLU A 13 -0.29 -13.02 15.97
CA GLU A 13 -0.40 -12.35 17.26
C GLU A 13 -0.97 -10.94 17.08
N PRO A 14 -2.02 -10.56 17.83
CA PRO A 14 -2.55 -9.21 17.78
C PRO A 14 -1.65 -8.24 18.56
N ILE A 15 -1.19 -7.18 17.89
CA ILE A 15 -0.41 -6.11 18.48
C ILE A 15 -1.26 -4.84 18.51
N GLY A 16 -1.23 -4.11 19.62
CA GLY A 16 -1.95 -2.85 19.79
C GLY A 16 -3.49 -3.01 19.71
N LEU A 17 -4.02 -4.17 20.11
CA LEU A 17 -5.44 -4.48 20.04
C LEU A 17 -6.28 -3.40 20.74
N GLY A 18 -7.20 -2.80 20.00
CA GLY A 18 -8.09 -1.73 20.47
C GLY A 18 -7.41 -0.38 20.69
N LYS A 19 -6.09 -0.26 20.42
CA LYS A 19 -5.32 0.97 20.58
C LYS A 19 -4.93 1.61 19.24
N VAL A 20 -5.07 0.88 18.15
CA VAL A 20 -4.87 1.37 16.77
C VAL A 20 -6.17 1.13 15.99
N ASP A 21 -6.65 2.15 15.28
CA ASP A 21 -7.87 2.03 14.46
C ASP A 21 -7.54 2.18 12.98
N GLY A 22 -7.71 1.10 12.24
CA GLY A 22 -7.48 1.04 10.81
C GLY A 22 -6.02 1.20 10.42
N PRO A 23 -5.08 0.36 10.94
CA PRO A 23 -3.67 0.42 10.59
C PRO A 23 -3.47 -0.10 9.16
N GLU A 24 -3.63 0.77 8.17
CA GLU A 24 -3.60 0.40 6.76
C GLU A 24 -2.22 -0.10 6.34
N ASP A 25 -1.15 0.66 6.66
CA ASP A 25 0.24 0.22 6.48
C ASP A 25 0.98 0.18 7.81
N VAL A 26 2.03 -0.64 7.85
CA VAL A 26 2.87 -0.87 9.01
C VAL A 26 4.32 -0.81 8.59
N ILE A 27 5.13 -0.04 9.31
CA ILE A 27 6.58 0.02 9.10
C ILE A 27 7.31 0.00 10.43
N LEU A 28 8.54 -0.53 10.43
CA LEU A 28 9.37 -0.55 11.61
C LEU A 28 10.63 0.29 11.38
N ASP A 29 11.08 0.98 12.41
CA ASP A 29 12.36 1.69 12.39
C ASP A 29 13.53 0.78 12.80
N ARG A 30 14.73 1.33 12.78
CA ARG A 30 15.96 0.61 13.15
C ARG A 30 16.00 0.15 14.60
N GLN A 31 15.24 0.79 15.48
CA GLN A 31 15.06 0.39 16.87
C GLN A 31 14.01 -0.72 17.04
N GLY A 32 13.34 -1.10 15.96
CA GLY A 32 12.28 -2.10 15.96
C GLY A 32 10.93 -1.59 16.46
N ARG A 33 10.74 -0.26 16.53
CA ARG A 33 9.46 0.34 16.88
C ARG A 33 8.53 0.34 15.67
N ILE A 34 7.26 0.03 15.90
CA ILE A 34 6.24 0.01 14.86
C ILE A 34 5.65 1.40 14.69
N TYR A 35 5.42 1.80 13.44
CA TYR A 35 4.65 2.98 13.06
C TYR A 35 3.49 2.58 12.16
N THR A 36 2.34 3.19 12.38
CA THR A 36 1.15 2.98 11.55
C THR A 36 0.25 4.22 11.57
N GLY A 37 -0.48 4.42 10.47
CA GLY A 37 -1.51 5.45 10.38
C GLY A 37 -2.85 4.96 10.95
N THR A 38 -3.68 5.90 11.39
CA THR A 38 -5.02 5.58 11.90
C THR A 38 -6.11 6.37 11.18
N ARG A 39 -7.34 5.94 11.38
CA ARG A 39 -8.54 6.58 10.82
C ARG A 39 -8.75 8.01 11.32
N GLU A 40 -8.24 8.32 12.52
CA GLU A 40 -8.29 9.67 13.08
C GLU A 40 -7.28 10.65 12.45
N GLY A 41 -6.43 10.17 11.56
CA GLY A 41 -5.38 10.99 10.96
C GLY A 41 -4.13 11.12 11.81
N TRP A 42 -3.87 10.12 12.66
CA TRP A 42 -2.69 10.07 13.50
C TRP A 42 -1.68 9.06 13.00
N ILE A 43 -0.42 9.28 13.33
CA ILE A 43 0.62 8.27 13.29
C ILE A 43 0.82 7.77 14.70
N MET A 44 0.60 6.48 14.89
CA MET A 44 0.88 5.79 16.15
C MET A 44 2.29 5.21 16.11
N ARG A 45 2.96 5.19 17.27
CA ARG A 45 4.21 4.50 17.48
C ARG A 45 4.04 3.49 18.61
N LEU A 46 4.47 2.26 18.36
CA LEU A 46 4.41 1.18 19.33
C LEU A 46 5.83 0.73 19.65
N SER A 47 6.14 0.61 20.93
CA SER A 47 7.44 0.23 21.45
C SER A 47 7.32 -0.69 22.68
N GLY A 48 8.46 -1.08 23.26
CA GLY A 48 8.51 -2.11 24.28
C GLY A 48 8.79 -3.49 23.72
N GLU A 49 9.08 -4.45 24.59
CA GLU A 49 9.45 -5.82 24.19
C GLU A 49 8.31 -6.53 23.42
N ASN A 50 7.07 -6.27 23.84
CA ASN A 50 5.86 -6.82 23.23
C ASN A 50 4.96 -5.72 22.64
N PHE A 51 5.52 -4.54 22.30
CA PHE A 51 4.79 -3.37 21.76
C PHE A 51 3.67 -2.87 22.67
N GLU A 52 3.84 -2.99 23.98
CA GLU A 52 2.88 -2.59 25.01
C GLU A 52 2.73 -1.07 25.13
N ASP A 53 3.80 -0.32 24.84
CA ASP A 53 3.81 1.13 24.87
C ASP A 53 3.27 1.68 23.53
N VAL A 54 2.09 2.27 23.58
CA VAL A 54 1.40 2.82 22.40
C VAL A 54 1.17 4.31 22.61
N GLU A 55 1.69 5.12 21.70
CA GLU A 55 1.58 6.57 21.76
C GLU A 55 1.19 7.18 20.42
N VAL A 56 0.59 8.36 20.46
CA VAL A 56 0.39 9.20 19.29
C VAL A 56 1.71 9.92 18.99
N PHE A 57 2.43 9.45 17.97
CA PHE A 57 3.71 10.03 17.57
C PHE A 57 3.53 11.37 16.84
N ALA A 58 2.54 11.45 15.95
CA ALA A 58 2.23 12.67 15.23
C ALA A 58 0.74 12.75 14.87
N ARG A 59 0.23 13.96 14.68
CA ARG A 59 -1.12 14.23 14.18
C ARG A 59 -0.99 14.91 12.83
N ILE A 60 -1.29 14.20 11.73
CA ILE A 60 -1.19 14.72 10.37
C ILE A 60 -2.54 15.26 9.90
N GLY A 61 -3.62 14.56 10.23
CA GLY A 61 -4.95 14.76 9.64
C GLY A 61 -5.15 13.87 8.42
N GLY A 62 -6.26 14.02 7.72
CA GLY A 62 -6.62 13.18 6.58
C GLY A 62 -6.66 11.70 6.93
N ARG A 63 -6.29 10.87 5.98
CA ARG A 63 -6.18 9.41 6.18
C ARG A 63 -4.75 8.96 5.84
N PRO A 64 -3.87 8.80 6.84
CA PRO A 64 -2.55 8.20 6.63
C PRO A 64 -2.68 6.77 6.11
N LEU A 65 -1.98 6.47 5.02
CA LEU A 65 -1.99 5.20 4.30
C LEU A 65 -0.55 4.68 4.20
N GLY A 66 0.03 4.60 3.01
CA GLY A 66 1.37 4.07 2.78
C GLY A 66 2.48 4.84 3.49
N LEU A 67 3.48 4.11 3.97
CA LEU A 67 4.56 4.59 4.82
C LEU A 67 5.93 4.17 4.29
N ALA A 68 6.89 5.08 4.30
CA ALA A 68 8.29 4.77 4.02
C ALA A 68 9.24 5.67 4.83
N PHE A 69 10.37 5.15 5.29
CA PHE A 69 11.43 5.97 5.87
C PHE A 69 12.37 6.48 4.78
N ASP A 70 12.75 7.76 4.85
CA ASP A 70 13.84 8.31 4.06
C ASP A 70 15.20 8.10 4.75
N ARG A 71 16.29 8.54 4.08
CA ARG A 71 17.66 8.41 4.62
C ARG A 71 17.91 9.20 5.91
N ASP A 72 17.13 10.24 6.13
CA ASP A 72 17.23 11.09 7.32
C ASP A 72 16.31 10.63 8.44
N GLU A 73 15.76 9.41 8.30
CA GLU A 73 14.81 8.79 9.24
C GLU A 73 13.49 9.57 9.39
N ASN A 74 13.16 10.42 8.43
CA ASN A 74 11.83 10.98 8.36
C ASN A 74 10.85 9.92 7.87
N LEU A 75 9.70 9.82 8.51
CA LEU A 75 8.62 8.96 8.07
C LEU A 75 7.81 9.70 7.01
N LEU A 76 7.92 9.27 5.75
CA LEU A 76 7.09 9.77 4.68
C LEU A 76 5.76 9.02 4.64
N VAL A 77 4.68 9.76 4.42
CA VAL A 77 3.31 9.26 4.55
C VAL A 77 2.48 9.73 3.37
N CYS A 78 1.87 8.80 2.66
CA CYS A 78 0.74 9.12 1.78
C CYS A 78 -0.49 9.38 2.62
N VAL A 79 -1.12 10.53 2.42
CA VAL A 79 -2.29 10.96 3.21
C VAL A 79 -3.48 11.18 2.28
N GLY A 80 -4.44 10.27 2.34
CA GLY A 80 -5.70 10.41 1.60
C GLY A 80 -6.42 11.72 2.00
N GLY A 81 -6.76 12.52 0.98
CA GLY A 81 -7.36 13.83 1.14
C GLY A 81 -6.37 15.00 1.25
N MET A 82 -5.05 14.74 1.32
CA MET A 82 -4.05 15.79 1.55
C MET A 82 -2.86 15.76 0.60
N GLY A 83 -2.25 14.58 0.35
CA GLY A 83 -1.05 14.44 -0.46
C GLY A 83 0.03 13.63 0.24
N VAL A 84 1.30 13.95 0.01
CA VAL A 84 2.45 13.31 0.66
C VAL A 84 3.03 14.26 1.71
N TYR A 85 3.17 13.74 2.93
CA TYR A 85 3.71 14.45 4.09
C TYR A 85 4.86 13.68 4.70
N GLY A 86 5.62 14.34 5.56
CA GLY A 86 6.68 13.71 6.32
C GLY A 86 6.53 14.01 7.80
N VAL A 87 7.06 13.13 8.63
CA VAL A 87 7.17 13.31 10.08
C VAL A 87 8.64 13.14 10.45
N ARG A 88 9.21 14.16 11.05
CA ARG A 88 10.61 14.11 11.53
C ARG A 88 10.74 13.18 12.73
N PRO A 89 11.96 12.74 13.09
CA PRO A 89 12.19 11.91 14.27
C PRO A 89 11.66 12.48 15.59
N ASP A 90 11.53 13.81 15.68
CA ASP A 90 10.95 14.51 16.84
C ASP A 90 9.44 14.67 16.80
N GLY A 91 8.77 14.18 15.75
CA GLY A 91 7.33 14.25 15.56
C GLY A 91 6.82 15.48 14.80
N GLU A 92 7.72 16.39 14.36
CA GLU A 92 7.31 17.54 13.55
C GLU A 92 6.79 17.09 12.18
N VAL A 93 5.60 17.53 11.82
CA VAL A 93 4.95 17.25 10.53
C VAL A 93 5.33 18.32 9.50
N PHE A 94 5.72 17.89 8.30
CA PHE A 94 5.98 18.78 7.18
C PHE A 94 5.34 18.28 5.89
N LYS A 95 5.04 19.20 4.99
CA LYS A 95 4.51 18.85 3.66
C LYS A 95 5.65 18.51 2.69
N VAL A 96 5.51 17.40 1.98
CA VAL A 96 6.38 17.03 0.86
C VAL A 96 5.78 17.56 -0.44
N THR A 97 4.57 17.13 -0.79
CA THR A 97 3.85 17.60 -1.97
C THR A 97 2.35 17.32 -1.86
N ASP A 98 1.52 18.24 -2.31
CA ASP A 98 0.06 18.10 -2.35
C ASP A 98 -0.53 18.36 -3.74
N GLU A 99 0.33 18.59 -4.73
CA GLU A 99 -0.07 18.81 -6.12
C GLU A 99 1.00 18.39 -7.12
N THR A 100 0.59 18.11 -8.35
CA THR A 100 1.51 17.97 -9.48
C THR A 100 1.84 19.33 -10.08
N ASN A 101 3.11 19.53 -10.44
CA ASN A 101 3.53 20.77 -11.06
C ASN A 101 2.90 20.94 -12.45
N ARG A 102 2.21 22.03 -12.65
CA ARG A 102 1.66 22.41 -13.95
C ARG A 102 2.78 22.81 -14.89
N THR A 103 2.74 22.32 -16.11
CA THR A 103 3.59 22.83 -17.17
C THR A 103 2.75 23.62 -18.16
N ARG A 104 3.37 24.60 -18.85
CA ARG A 104 2.73 25.38 -19.91
C ARG A 104 2.00 24.52 -20.96
N TRP A 105 2.40 23.27 -21.10
CA TRP A 105 1.92 22.34 -22.13
C TRP A 105 0.97 21.26 -21.57
N LYS A 106 0.78 21.19 -20.26
CA LYS A 106 -0.06 20.18 -19.57
C LYS A 106 -1.09 20.84 -18.67
N ILE A 107 -1.94 21.65 -19.27
CA ILE A 107 -3.01 22.37 -18.56
C ILE A 107 -4.09 21.44 -18.03
N ALA A 108 -4.19 20.22 -18.57
CA ALA A 108 -5.22 19.24 -18.21
C ALA A 108 -4.83 18.32 -17.04
N ASP A 109 -3.69 18.54 -16.40
CA ASP A 109 -3.33 17.82 -15.17
C ASP A 109 -4.12 18.42 -14.01
N ASP A 110 -5.01 17.62 -13.40
CA ASP A 110 -5.58 18.00 -12.11
C ASP A 110 -4.42 18.06 -11.14
N SER A 111 -4.02 19.26 -10.77
CA SER A 111 -2.80 19.46 -10.02
C SER A 111 -2.91 18.95 -8.59
N ARG A 112 -4.08 19.03 -7.97
CA ARG A 112 -4.26 18.69 -6.55
C ARG A 112 -4.40 17.18 -6.35
N LEU A 113 -3.67 16.65 -5.36
CA LEU A 113 -3.76 15.26 -4.95
C LEU A 113 -5.01 15.01 -4.11
N ARG A 114 -5.80 13.98 -4.45
CA ARG A 114 -7.00 13.58 -3.71
C ARG A 114 -6.77 12.35 -2.85
N LEU A 115 -6.20 11.30 -3.43
CA LEU A 115 -6.02 10.03 -2.75
C LEU A 115 -4.63 9.48 -3.04
N ALA A 116 -3.62 10.15 -2.46
CA ALA A 116 -2.28 9.59 -2.37
C ALA A 116 -2.35 8.34 -1.49
N ASP A 117 -1.89 7.20 -2.01
CA ASP A 117 -2.16 5.89 -1.43
C ASP A 117 -0.89 5.22 -0.88
N ASP A 118 0.06 4.85 -1.71
CA ASP A 118 1.29 4.21 -1.27
C ASP A 118 2.52 4.82 -1.95
N LEU A 119 3.69 4.67 -1.33
CA LEU A 119 4.94 5.25 -1.80
C LEU A 119 6.14 4.36 -1.55
N ASP A 120 7.17 4.55 -2.36
CA ASP A 120 8.52 4.06 -2.10
C ASP A 120 9.56 5.07 -2.59
N ILE A 121 10.79 4.98 -2.08
CA ILE A 121 11.85 5.96 -2.30
C ILE A 121 13.00 5.28 -3.05
N ALA A 122 13.39 5.84 -4.19
CA ALA A 122 14.50 5.34 -4.98
C ALA A 122 15.87 5.77 -4.40
N PRO A 123 16.97 5.06 -4.78
CA PRO A 123 18.31 5.38 -4.28
C PRO A 123 18.78 6.82 -4.56
N ASP A 124 18.26 7.46 -5.58
CA ASP A 124 18.53 8.87 -5.91
C ASP A 124 17.67 9.87 -5.10
N GLY A 125 16.87 9.38 -4.16
CA GLY A 125 16.01 10.17 -3.29
C GLY A 125 14.64 10.52 -3.89
N LYS A 126 14.37 10.17 -5.14
CA LYS A 126 13.06 10.40 -5.74
C LYS A 126 12.00 9.53 -5.10
N ILE A 127 10.84 10.13 -4.86
CA ILE A 127 9.68 9.50 -4.24
C ILE A 127 8.70 9.13 -5.34
N TYR A 128 8.41 7.84 -5.46
CA TYR A 128 7.39 7.33 -6.36
C TYR A 128 6.17 6.96 -5.54
N PHE A 129 5.00 7.43 -5.97
CA PHE A 129 3.77 7.16 -5.25
C PHE A 129 2.58 7.00 -6.18
N SER A 130 1.58 6.31 -5.68
CA SER A 130 0.30 6.16 -6.35
C SER A 130 -0.68 7.23 -5.87
N GLU A 131 -1.50 7.70 -6.80
CA GLU A 131 -2.76 8.33 -6.49
C GLU A 131 -3.86 7.43 -7.03
N ALA A 132 -4.57 6.79 -6.10
CA ALA A 132 -5.54 5.76 -6.43
C ALA A 132 -6.67 6.30 -7.32
N THR A 133 -7.10 7.51 -7.07
CA THR A 133 -8.10 8.21 -7.87
C THR A 133 -7.94 9.74 -7.77
N THR A 134 -8.06 10.42 -8.90
CA THR A 134 -8.14 11.88 -8.96
C THR A 134 -9.56 12.40 -8.76
N ARG A 135 -10.55 11.52 -8.61
CA ARG A 135 -11.96 11.86 -8.65
C ARG A 135 -12.68 11.72 -7.32
N TYR A 136 -12.35 10.69 -6.56
CA TYR A 136 -13.02 10.35 -5.30
C TYR A 136 -12.12 10.58 -4.10
N GLU A 137 -12.74 10.86 -2.96
CA GLU A 137 -12.05 11.02 -1.68
C GLU A 137 -12.23 9.76 -0.82
N MET A 138 -11.56 9.69 0.33
CA MET A 138 -11.58 8.51 1.21
C MET A 138 -12.97 8.03 1.61
N HIS A 139 -13.92 8.93 1.81
CA HIS A 139 -15.29 8.54 2.18
C HIS A 139 -16.11 7.96 1.02
N SER A 140 -15.60 8.04 -0.20
CA SER A 140 -16.29 7.59 -1.43
C SER A 140 -15.39 6.80 -2.38
N TRP A 141 -14.25 6.29 -1.91
CA TRP A 141 -13.27 5.59 -2.74
C TRP A 141 -13.84 4.37 -3.48
N ALA A 142 -14.80 3.68 -2.87
CA ALA A 142 -15.50 2.55 -3.47
C ALA A 142 -16.24 2.91 -4.76
N MET A 143 -16.64 4.16 -4.90
CA MET A 143 -17.28 4.67 -6.13
C MET A 143 -16.36 4.61 -7.34
N ASP A 144 -15.06 4.68 -7.15
CA ASP A 144 -14.08 4.56 -8.24
C ASP A 144 -14.19 3.20 -8.93
N GLY A 145 -14.23 2.12 -8.15
CA GLY A 145 -14.42 0.77 -8.67
C GLY A 145 -15.77 0.59 -9.38
N LEU A 146 -16.83 1.16 -8.81
CA LEU A 146 -18.17 1.08 -9.39
C LEU A 146 -18.31 1.94 -10.66
N GLU A 147 -17.59 3.03 -10.77
CA GLU A 147 -17.50 3.81 -12.02
C GLU A 147 -16.74 3.02 -13.09
N GLY A 148 -15.68 2.30 -12.72
CA GLY A 148 -14.92 1.42 -13.60
C GLY A 148 -14.15 2.18 -14.68
N ARG A 149 -13.55 3.31 -14.30
CA ARG A 149 -12.68 4.13 -15.16
C ARG A 149 -11.29 4.21 -14.62
N GLY A 150 -10.33 4.53 -15.48
CA GLY A 150 -8.95 4.79 -15.08
C GLY A 150 -8.78 6.22 -14.56
N ASN A 151 -9.09 6.44 -13.29
CA ASN A 151 -8.96 7.75 -12.65
C ASN A 151 -7.64 7.93 -11.89
N GLY A 152 -6.83 6.87 -11.77
CA GLY A 152 -5.60 6.91 -11.00
C GLY A 152 -4.36 7.18 -11.84
N ARG A 153 -3.26 7.44 -11.15
CA ARG A 153 -1.96 7.75 -11.75
C ARG A 153 -0.78 7.35 -10.87
N ILE A 154 0.37 7.14 -11.49
CA ILE A 154 1.67 7.03 -10.80
C ILE A 154 2.40 8.35 -10.94
N ILE A 155 2.97 8.82 -9.84
CA ILE A 155 3.57 10.14 -9.70
C ILE A 155 5.00 10.00 -9.18
N CYS A 156 5.88 10.89 -9.59
CA CYS A 156 7.22 11.05 -9.05
C CYS A 156 7.39 12.45 -8.48
N HIS A 157 7.83 12.54 -7.24
CA HIS A 157 8.33 13.76 -6.63
C HIS A 157 9.86 13.70 -6.54
N ASP A 158 10.50 14.74 -7.01
CA ASP A 158 11.95 14.92 -6.93
C ASP A 158 12.28 15.97 -5.86
N PRO A 159 12.75 15.58 -4.67
CA PRO A 159 13.07 16.52 -3.60
C PRO A 159 14.19 17.51 -3.97
N ALA A 160 15.11 17.13 -4.87
CA ALA A 160 16.22 18.00 -5.28
C ALA A 160 15.74 19.21 -6.10
N THR A 161 14.65 19.06 -6.83
CA THR A 161 14.08 20.11 -7.69
C THR A 161 12.74 20.64 -7.20
N GLY A 162 12.12 19.97 -6.24
CA GLY A 162 10.76 20.26 -5.76
C GLY A 162 9.68 19.96 -6.81
N GLN A 163 10.01 19.25 -7.89
CA GLN A 163 9.05 18.93 -8.95
C GLN A 163 8.28 17.66 -8.65
N THR A 164 6.95 17.75 -8.82
CA THR A 164 6.03 16.62 -8.74
C THR A 164 5.36 16.44 -10.10
N ARG A 165 5.50 15.27 -10.71
CA ARG A 165 4.97 15.03 -12.07
C ARG A 165 4.34 13.65 -12.19
N THR A 166 3.27 13.59 -12.97
CA THR A 166 2.64 12.34 -13.35
C THR A 166 3.47 11.59 -14.38
N LEU A 167 3.74 10.32 -14.10
CA LEU A 167 4.44 9.40 -15.00
C LEU A 167 3.47 8.56 -15.84
N ILE A 168 2.45 8.01 -15.21
CA ILE A 168 1.45 7.14 -15.86
C ILE A 168 0.06 7.61 -15.45
N ARG A 169 -0.86 7.63 -16.42
CA ARG A 169 -2.26 8.06 -16.24
C ARG A 169 -3.23 6.95 -16.57
N ASN A 170 -4.50 7.22 -16.32
CA ASN A 170 -5.62 6.37 -16.70
C ASN A 170 -5.51 4.96 -16.13
N LEU A 171 -5.05 4.85 -14.90
CA LEU A 171 -4.94 3.60 -14.16
C LEU A 171 -6.19 3.34 -13.30
N MET A 172 -6.57 2.08 -13.18
CA MET A 172 -7.72 1.67 -12.38
C MET A 172 -7.30 1.39 -10.94
N PHE A 173 -7.32 2.43 -10.12
CA PHE A 173 -7.00 2.39 -8.70
C PHE A 173 -5.60 1.83 -8.43
N PRO A 174 -4.54 2.51 -8.89
CA PRO A 174 -3.19 2.14 -8.50
C PRO A 174 -3.03 2.31 -6.99
N ASN A 175 -2.52 1.27 -6.35
CA ASN A 175 -2.40 1.15 -4.91
C ASN A 175 -0.93 0.94 -4.53
N GLY A 176 -0.56 -0.22 -4.02
CA GLY A 176 0.79 -0.51 -3.55
C GLY A 176 1.90 -0.15 -4.53
N ILE A 177 2.94 0.47 -4.01
CA ILE A 177 4.16 0.85 -4.73
C ILE A 177 5.36 0.17 -4.06
N CYS A 178 6.20 -0.47 -4.84
CA CYS A 178 7.41 -1.09 -4.32
C CYS A 178 8.57 -0.94 -5.31
N LEU A 179 9.66 -0.35 -4.88
CA LEU A 179 10.89 -0.34 -5.66
C LEU A 179 11.47 -1.76 -5.76
N ALA A 180 11.86 -2.18 -6.94
CA ALA A 180 12.51 -3.46 -7.13
C ALA A 180 13.86 -3.52 -6.41
N HIS A 181 14.29 -4.73 -6.01
CA HIS A 181 15.55 -4.95 -5.30
C HIS A 181 16.77 -4.39 -6.05
N ASP A 182 16.73 -4.36 -7.38
CA ASP A 182 17.80 -3.79 -8.22
C ASP A 182 17.76 -2.26 -8.35
N GLY A 183 16.72 -1.61 -7.79
CA GLY A 183 16.52 -0.18 -7.85
C GLY A 183 16.19 0.38 -9.26
N GLN A 184 15.90 -0.47 -10.24
CA GLN A 184 15.72 -0.04 -11.64
C GLN A 184 14.26 0.10 -12.07
N SER A 185 13.34 -0.39 -11.27
CA SER A 185 11.91 -0.35 -11.59
C SER A 185 11.07 -0.27 -10.32
N ILE A 186 9.81 0.09 -10.50
CA ILE A 186 8.80 0.01 -9.45
C ILE A 186 7.70 -0.95 -9.86
N PHE A 187 7.28 -1.79 -8.93
CA PHE A 187 6.01 -2.53 -9.02
C PHE A 187 4.87 -1.66 -8.53
N PHE A 188 3.71 -1.81 -9.13
CA PHE A 188 2.49 -1.19 -8.63
C PHE A 188 1.27 -2.09 -8.82
N ALA A 189 0.39 -2.07 -7.83
CA ALA A 189 -0.85 -2.81 -7.82
C ALA A 189 -1.96 -2.03 -8.54
N LEU A 190 -2.81 -2.73 -9.27
CA LEU A 190 -4.07 -2.20 -9.81
C LEU A 190 -5.23 -2.97 -9.19
N THR A 191 -5.82 -2.40 -8.15
CA THR A 191 -6.76 -3.08 -7.26
C THR A 191 -7.98 -3.62 -8.00
N TRP A 192 -8.66 -2.79 -8.80
CA TRP A 192 -9.93 -3.19 -9.42
C TRP A 192 -9.80 -4.19 -10.57
N ILE A 193 -8.64 -4.28 -11.19
CA ILE A 193 -8.41 -5.25 -12.29
C ILE A 193 -7.53 -6.43 -11.89
N CYS A 194 -7.18 -6.54 -10.61
CA CYS A 194 -6.46 -7.67 -10.04
C CYS A 194 -5.15 -7.98 -10.76
N GLN A 195 -4.31 -6.94 -10.95
CA GLN A 195 -3.05 -7.02 -11.66
C GLN A 195 -1.91 -6.36 -10.87
N ILE A 196 -0.69 -6.85 -11.11
CA ILE A 196 0.57 -6.17 -10.76
C ILE A 196 1.26 -5.78 -12.05
N LYS A 197 1.70 -4.52 -12.11
CA LYS A 197 2.49 -3.98 -13.20
C LYS A 197 3.86 -3.51 -12.71
N ARG A 198 4.76 -3.31 -13.65
CA ARG A 198 6.12 -2.83 -13.41
C ARG A 198 6.41 -1.66 -14.33
N TYR A 199 6.89 -0.57 -13.78
CA TYR A 199 7.36 0.60 -14.52
C TYR A 199 8.87 0.73 -14.34
N TRP A 200 9.60 0.82 -15.46
CA TRP A 200 11.05 0.94 -15.47
C TRP A 200 11.47 2.40 -15.30
N ILE A 201 12.17 2.69 -14.21
CA ILE A 201 12.67 4.03 -13.89
C ILE A 201 14.11 4.25 -14.36
N ALA A 202 14.85 3.19 -14.66
CA ALA A 202 16.22 3.20 -15.12
C ALA A 202 16.50 2.10 -16.15
N GLY A 203 17.72 2.06 -16.66
CA GLY A 203 18.19 1.03 -17.60
C GLY A 203 17.59 1.13 -19.00
N PRO A 204 17.79 0.10 -19.85
CA PRO A 204 17.37 0.12 -21.25
C PRO A 204 15.86 0.20 -21.46
N LYS A 205 15.09 -0.28 -20.50
CA LYS A 205 13.61 -0.27 -20.55
C LYS A 205 12.99 1.01 -19.92
N LYS A 206 13.79 1.97 -19.51
CA LYS A 206 13.30 3.19 -18.84
C LYS A 206 12.10 3.81 -19.56
N GLY A 207 11.05 4.10 -18.80
CA GLY A 207 9.81 4.71 -19.30
C GLY A 207 8.79 3.71 -19.84
N THR A 208 9.08 2.40 -19.81
CA THR A 208 8.13 1.35 -20.26
C THR A 208 7.39 0.74 -19.09
N VAL A 209 6.19 0.21 -19.39
CA VAL A 209 5.33 -0.52 -18.44
C VAL A 209 5.13 -1.94 -18.96
N GLU A 210 5.21 -2.91 -18.06
CA GLU A 210 4.89 -4.32 -18.36
C GLU A 210 3.92 -4.88 -17.31
N THR A 211 3.13 -5.87 -17.70
CA THR A 211 2.30 -6.62 -16.77
C THR A 211 3.13 -7.77 -16.19
N VAL A 212 3.16 -7.86 -14.86
CA VAL A 212 3.93 -8.86 -14.12
C VAL A 212 3.04 -10.01 -13.69
N ILE A 213 1.90 -9.69 -13.08
CA ILE A 213 0.90 -10.69 -12.70
C ILE A 213 -0.46 -10.19 -13.17
N GLU A 214 -1.24 -11.07 -13.76
CA GLU A 214 -2.64 -10.82 -14.11
C GLU A 214 -3.55 -11.90 -13.54
N ASN A 215 -4.84 -11.59 -13.47
CA ASN A 215 -5.85 -12.52 -12.97
C ASN A 215 -5.59 -13.03 -11.55
N LEU A 216 -5.09 -12.15 -10.66
CA LEU A 216 -5.01 -12.47 -9.24
C LEU A 216 -6.39 -12.90 -8.71
N PRO A 217 -6.43 -13.80 -7.71
CA PRO A 217 -7.67 -14.28 -7.10
C PRO A 217 -8.32 -13.26 -6.16
N GLY A 218 -7.67 -12.15 -5.91
CA GLY A 218 -8.13 -11.08 -5.02
C GLY A 218 -7.70 -9.70 -5.49
N ASN A 219 -8.12 -8.70 -4.75
CA ASN A 219 -7.80 -7.30 -5.00
C ASN A 219 -6.42 -6.97 -4.42
N PRO A 220 -5.40 -6.74 -5.24
CA PRO A 220 -4.07 -6.42 -4.76
C PRO A 220 -4.05 -5.04 -4.10
N ASP A 221 -3.31 -4.95 -3.01
CA ASP A 221 -3.12 -3.76 -2.20
C ASP A 221 -1.61 -3.46 -2.09
N ASN A 222 -1.03 -3.28 -0.92
CA ASN A 222 0.38 -2.93 -0.77
C ASN A 222 1.33 -4.05 -1.17
N ILE A 223 2.50 -3.65 -1.69
CA ILE A 223 3.60 -4.52 -2.11
C ILE A 223 4.83 -4.14 -1.30
N ASN A 224 5.55 -5.13 -0.78
CA ASN A 224 6.80 -4.88 -0.07
C ASN A 224 7.87 -5.94 -0.41
N ARG A 225 9.12 -5.59 -0.17
CA ARG A 225 10.26 -6.47 -0.39
C ARG A 225 10.36 -7.54 0.69
N SER A 226 10.88 -8.70 0.30
CA SER A 226 11.21 -9.82 1.16
C SER A 226 12.73 -9.97 1.28
N SER A 227 13.21 -10.50 2.38
CA SER A 227 14.63 -10.71 2.66
C SER A 227 15.35 -11.66 1.69
N ASP A 228 14.60 -12.50 0.99
CA ASP A 228 15.13 -13.48 0.03
C ASP A 228 15.18 -12.98 -1.42
N GLY A 229 15.00 -11.68 -1.63
CA GLY A 229 15.03 -11.07 -2.97
C GLY A 229 13.70 -11.12 -3.72
N ASN A 230 12.65 -11.68 -3.12
CA ASN A 230 11.30 -11.71 -3.65
C ASN A 230 10.44 -10.57 -3.08
N TYR A 231 9.12 -10.65 -3.28
CA TYR A 231 8.18 -9.61 -2.91
C TYR A 231 6.96 -10.20 -2.21
N TRP A 232 6.41 -9.43 -1.28
CA TRP A 232 5.14 -9.66 -0.62
C TRP A 232 4.05 -8.79 -1.23
N LEU A 233 2.84 -9.33 -1.32
CA LEU A 233 1.65 -8.64 -1.78
C LEU A 233 0.47 -8.95 -0.86
N ALA A 234 -0.18 -7.93 -0.33
CA ALA A 234 -1.46 -8.07 0.34
C ALA A 234 -2.60 -8.14 -0.68
N MET A 235 -3.59 -8.97 -0.41
CA MET A 235 -4.86 -8.99 -1.13
C MET A 235 -5.99 -8.66 -0.16
N THR A 236 -6.52 -7.45 -0.28
CA THR A 236 -7.51 -6.92 0.66
C THR A 236 -8.90 -7.51 0.50
N GLY A 237 -9.19 -8.11 -0.64
CA GLY A 237 -10.48 -8.72 -0.93
C GLY A 237 -10.37 -9.87 -1.91
N MET A 238 -11.45 -10.64 -2.03
CA MET A 238 -11.53 -11.78 -2.94
C MET A 238 -12.24 -11.40 -4.23
N ARG A 239 -11.71 -11.89 -5.34
CA ARG A 239 -12.38 -11.82 -6.64
C ARG A 239 -13.47 -12.90 -6.71
N THR A 240 -14.71 -12.47 -6.73
CA THR A 240 -15.87 -13.36 -6.82
C THR A 240 -16.48 -13.36 -8.22
N PRO A 241 -17.26 -14.38 -8.63
CA PRO A 241 -18.01 -14.33 -9.89
C PRO A 241 -18.94 -13.12 -10.01
N ALA A 242 -19.53 -12.67 -8.90
CA ALA A 242 -20.36 -11.47 -8.86
C ALA A 242 -19.53 -10.20 -9.11
N TYR A 243 -18.33 -10.13 -8.56
CA TYR A 243 -17.38 -9.05 -8.83
C TYR A 243 -17.02 -9.00 -10.32
N ASP A 244 -16.63 -10.14 -10.90
CA ASP A 244 -16.27 -10.24 -12.31
C ASP A 244 -17.43 -9.83 -13.23
N LEU A 245 -18.64 -10.24 -12.90
CA LEU A 245 -19.85 -9.85 -13.62
C LEU A 245 -20.06 -8.34 -13.53
N ALA A 246 -19.96 -7.77 -12.34
CA ALA A 246 -20.10 -6.33 -12.11
C ALA A 246 -19.07 -5.53 -12.92
N MET A 247 -17.81 -5.97 -12.91
CA MET A 247 -16.74 -5.28 -13.65
C MET A 247 -16.94 -5.30 -15.17
N ARG A 248 -17.59 -6.34 -15.71
CA ARG A 248 -17.90 -6.47 -17.14
C ARG A 248 -19.19 -5.76 -17.57
N MET A 249 -20.07 -5.41 -16.64
CA MET A 249 -21.41 -4.88 -16.94
C MET A 249 -21.63 -3.47 -16.39
N PRO A 250 -21.24 -2.41 -17.11
CA PRO A 250 -21.40 -1.02 -16.64
C PRO A 250 -22.83 -0.64 -16.26
N GLY A 251 -23.81 -1.11 -17.03
CA GLY A 251 -25.23 -0.87 -16.74
C GLY A 251 -25.70 -1.54 -15.45
N PHE A 252 -25.13 -2.69 -15.09
CA PHE A 252 -25.39 -3.35 -13.82
C PHE A 252 -24.82 -2.51 -12.67
N ARG A 253 -23.54 -2.11 -12.75
CA ARG A 253 -22.90 -1.24 -11.73
C ARG A 253 -23.70 0.05 -11.50
N THR A 254 -24.11 0.73 -12.57
CA THR A 254 -24.92 1.96 -12.47
C THR A 254 -26.24 1.76 -11.74
N ARG A 255 -26.91 0.63 -11.98
CA ARG A 255 -28.16 0.29 -11.27
C ARG A 255 -27.90 -0.02 -9.80
N MET A 256 -26.80 -0.69 -9.50
CA MET A 256 -26.47 -1.09 -8.14
C MET A 256 -26.10 0.09 -7.27
N VAL A 257 -25.29 1.03 -7.78
CA VAL A 257 -24.95 2.28 -7.06
C VAL A 257 -26.18 3.06 -6.62
N LYS A 258 -27.27 2.99 -7.40
CA LYS A 258 -28.53 3.67 -7.05
C LYS A 258 -29.35 2.95 -5.98
N ARG A 259 -29.03 1.71 -5.63
CA ARG A 259 -29.85 0.84 -4.78
C ARG A 259 -29.15 0.32 -3.54
N VAL A 260 -27.83 0.19 -3.60
CA VAL A 260 -26.99 -0.35 -2.52
C VAL A 260 -25.89 0.64 -2.25
N PRO A 261 -25.65 1.03 -0.99
CA PRO A 261 -24.52 1.85 -0.63
C PRO A 261 -23.20 1.26 -1.15
N PRO A 262 -22.29 2.07 -1.71
CA PRO A 262 -21.04 1.57 -2.29
C PRO A 262 -20.22 0.70 -1.34
N ASP A 263 -20.19 1.04 -0.07
CA ASP A 263 -19.45 0.30 0.96
C ASP A 263 -20.01 -1.12 1.15
N GLU A 264 -21.33 -1.28 1.14
CA GLU A 264 -21.98 -2.59 1.25
C GLU A 264 -21.67 -3.52 0.08
N TRP A 265 -21.33 -2.97 -1.07
CA TRP A 265 -20.94 -3.72 -2.25
C TRP A 265 -19.61 -4.45 -2.06
N LEU A 266 -18.71 -3.84 -1.31
CA LEU A 266 -17.36 -4.34 -1.12
C LEU A 266 -17.27 -5.30 0.07
N TYR A 267 -18.14 -5.18 1.06
CA TYR A 267 -18.09 -6.01 2.27
C TYR A 267 -18.07 -7.51 1.99
N SER A 268 -18.78 -7.97 0.99
CA SER A 268 -18.79 -9.38 0.62
C SER A 268 -17.47 -9.87 0.02
N ASN A 269 -16.63 -8.97 -0.46
CA ASN A 269 -15.35 -9.29 -1.10
C ASN A 269 -14.15 -9.08 -0.16
N ILE A 270 -14.27 -8.25 0.86
CA ILE A 270 -13.17 -7.91 1.78
C ILE A 270 -13.12 -8.75 3.05
N ASN A 271 -13.88 -9.82 3.11
CA ASN A 271 -13.99 -10.69 4.29
C ASN A 271 -12.85 -11.70 4.44
N ASN A 272 -11.88 -11.72 3.53
CA ASN A 272 -10.74 -12.61 3.63
C ASN A 272 -9.45 -11.82 3.71
N GLY A 273 -8.56 -12.21 4.64
CA GLY A 273 -7.21 -11.71 4.70
C GLY A 273 -6.26 -12.66 4.00
N SER A 274 -5.48 -12.17 3.06
CA SER A 274 -4.46 -12.98 2.40
C SER A 274 -3.23 -12.18 1.98
N VAL A 275 -2.11 -12.88 1.98
CA VAL A 275 -0.82 -12.39 1.52
C VAL A 275 -0.23 -13.42 0.58
N ILE A 276 0.37 -12.98 -0.51
CA ILE A 276 1.13 -13.85 -1.40
C ILE A 276 2.60 -13.41 -1.45
N LYS A 277 3.47 -14.36 -1.81
CA LYS A 277 4.88 -14.12 -2.10
C LYS A 277 5.13 -14.38 -3.58
N PHE A 278 5.85 -13.49 -4.27
CA PHE A 278 6.08 -13.60 -5.70
C PHE A 278 7.49 -13.14 -6.10
N THR A 279 7.98 -13.63 -7.25
CA THR A 279 9.27 -13.24 -7.84
C THR A 279 9.16 -11.95 -8.66
N ALA A 280 10.30 -11.37 -9.01
CA ALA A 280 10.36 -10.21 -9.91
C ALA A 280 9.72 -10.47 -11.29
N GLU A 281 9.67 -11.72 -11.73
CA GLU A 281 9.07 -12.16 -12.99
C GLU A 281 7.57 -12.46 -12.87
N GLY A 282 7.01 -12.41 -11.64
CA GLY A 282 5.59 -12.62 -11.39
C GLY A 282 5.20 -14.07 -11.09
N GLU A 283 6.15 -14.95 -10.84
CA GLU A 283 5.84 -16.28 -10.33
C GLU A 283 5.40 -16.21 -8.89
N VAL A 284 4.22 -16.73 -8.57
CA VAL A 284 3.70 -16.80 -7.21
C VAL A 284 4.27 -18.03 -6.53
N LEU A 285 4.99 -17.80 -5.43
CA LEU A 285 5.73 -18.84 -4.70
C LEU A 285 4.93 -19.46 -3.56
N ALA A 286 4.11 -18.63 -2.88
CA ALA A 286 3.33 -19.05 -1.73
C ALA A 286 2.11 -18.14 -1.52
N SER A 287 1.11 -18.65 -0.82
CA SER A 287 -0.02 -17.88 -0.32
C SER A 287 -0.30 -18.21 1.14
N TYR A 288 -0.67 -17.19 1.89
CA TYR A 288 -0.93 -17.24 3.32
C TYR A 288 -2.32 -16.64 3.57
N TRP A 289 -3.16 -17.34 4.34
CA TRP A 289 -4.56 -16.96 4.52
C TRP A 289 -4.96 -16.99 5.99
N ASP A 290 -5.82 -16.04 6.37
CA ASP A 290 -6.77 -16.21 7.47
C ASP A 290 -8.13 -16.59 6.84
N LYS A 291 -8.35 -17.89 6.67
CA LYS A 291 -9.53 -18.43 5.98
C LYS A 291 -10.84 -18.04 6.65
N SER A 292 -10.85 -17.94 7.97
CA SER A 292 -12.03 -17.53 8.73
C SER A 292 -12.31 -16.04 8.60
N ALA A 293 -11.28 -15.24 8.29
CA ALA A 293 -11.32 -13.79 8.35
C ALA A 293 -11.76 -13.22 9.73
N GLU A 294 -11.61 -14.00 10.79
CA GLU A 294 -11.99 -13.58 12.14
C GLU A 294 -10.88 -12.79 12.84
N ASN A 295 -9.63 -13.12 12.51
CA ASN A 295 -8.48 -12.55 13.20
C ASN A 295 -7.86 -11.38 12.44
N HIS A 296 -7.66 -11.54 11.12
CA HIS A 296 -7.04 -10.51 10.27
C HIS A 296 -7.77 -10.39 8.93
N PRO A 297 -9.02 -9.88 8.91
CA PRO A 297 -9.75 -9.63 7.67
C PRO A 297 -9.13 -8.44 6.93
N ALA A 298 -9.36 -8.39 5.61
CA ALA A 298 -9.02 -7.25 4.76
C ALA A 298 -7.58 -6.75 4.98
N ILE A 299 -6.61 -7.65 4.85
CA ILE A 299 -5.18 -7.30 4.98
C ILE A 299 -4.81 -6.37 3.82
N THR A 300 -4.38 -5.16 4.15
CA THR A 300 -3.99 -4.14 3.18
C THR A 300 -2.47 -4.03 3.02
N SER A 301 -1.72 -4.40 4.04
CA SER A 301 -0.26 -4.38 4.00
C SER A 301 0.38 -5.53 4.75
N MET A 302 1.64 -5.75 4.46
CA MET A 302 2.51 -6.67 5.18
C MET A 302 3.95 -6.16 5.12
N ARG A 303 4.68 -6.33 6.19
CA ARG A 303 6.08 -5.91 6.27
C ARG A 303 6.93 -7.01 6.92
N GLU A 304 7.88 -7.53 6.17
CA GLU A 304 8.89 -8.44 6.73
C GLU A 304 9.95 -7.64 7.48
N HIS A 305 10.23 -8.03 8.72
CA HIS A 305 11.23 -7.39 9.55
C HIS A 305 11.76 -8.38 10.60
N ARG A 306 13.06 -8.62 10.59
CA ARG A 306 13.79 -9.44 11.58
C ARG A 306 13.13 -10.78 11.89
N GLY A 307 12.77 -11.53 10.83
CA GLY A 307 12.20 -12.87 10.97
C GLY A 307 10.69 -12.92 11.26
N TYR A 308 10.01 -11.79 11.18
CA TYR A 308 8.55 -11.69 11.35
C TYR A 308 7.89 -11.02 10.15
N LEU A 309 6.62 -11.36 9.93
CA LEU A 309 5.74 -10.65 9.03
C LEU A 309 4.70 -9.89 9.86
N TYR A 310 4.64 -8.57 9.68
CA TYR A 310 3.67 -7.69 10.30
C TYR A 310 2.55 -7.40 9.32
N LEU A 311 1.30 -7.46 9.76
CA LEU A 311 0.10 -7.35 8.92
C LEU A 311 -0.68 -6.10 9.29
N GLY A 312 -0.94 -5.25 8.30
CA GLY A 312 -1.84 -4.11 8.42
C GLY A 312 -3.22 -4.42 7.83
N GLY A 313 -4.21 -3.62 8.19
CA GLY A 313 -5.56 -3.76 7.67
C GLY A 313 -6.40 -2.51 7.89
N LEU A 314 -6.91 -1.94 6.82
CA LEU A 314 -7.65 -0.69 6.80
C LEU A 314 -8.84 -0.65 7.76
N MET A 315 -9.45 -1.79 8.03
CA MET A 315 -10.66 -1.94 8.85
C MET A 315 -10.41 -2.61 10.20
N ASN A 316 -9.15 -2.95 10.49
CA ASN A 316 -8.78 -3.66 11.72
C ASN A 316 -8.53 -2.69 12.88
N ASN A 317 -8.59 -3.21 14.10
CA ASN A 317 -8.25 -2.48 15.33
C ASN A 317 -6.95 -3.00 15.97
N ARG A 318 -6.11 -3.64 15.18
CA ARG A 318 -4.83 -4.26 15.58
C ARG A 318 -3.92 -4.46 14.38
N ILE A 319 -2.66 -4.62 14.69
CA ILE A 319 -1.63 -5.13 13.77
C ILE A 319 -1.48 -6.63 14.04
N GLY A 320 -1.25 -7.44 13.01
CA GLY A 320 -0.89 -8.84 13.15
C GLY A 320 0.62 -9.05 13.13
N ARG A 321 1.15 -10.03 13.88
CA ARG A 321 2.52 -10.48 13.79
C ARG A 321 2.59 -12.00 13.69
N ILE A 322 3.32 -12.51 12.71
CA ILE A 322 3.55 -13.95 12.54
C ILE A 322 5.05 -14.21 12.32
N PRO A 323 5.65 -15.24 12.97
CA PRO A 323 7.03 -15.60 12.70
C PRO A 323 7.20 -16.18 11.30
N LEU A 324 8.32 -15.86 10.66
CA LEU A 324 8.77 -16.41 9.39
C LEU A 324 10.07 -17.19 9.62
N PRO A 325 10.01 -18.52 9.85
CA PRO A 325 11.18 -19.31 10.22
C PRO A 325 12.29 -19.32 9.17
N ASP A 326 11.91 -19.17 7.89
CA ASP A 326 12.84 -19.21 6.76
C ASP A 326 13.32 -17.80 6.31
N ALA A 327 12.87 -16.75 6.98
CA ALA A 327 13.28 -15.38 6.67
C ALA A 327 14.62 -15.05 7.33
N ASP A 328 15.34 -14.10 6.74
CA ASP A 328 16.58 -13.58 7.34
C ASP A 328 16.24 -12.79 8.63
N PRO A 329 16.68 -13.26 9.82
CA PRO A 329 16.40 -12.60 11.08
C PRO A 329 17.17 -11.27 11.25
N THR A 330 18.08 -10.94 10.35
CA THR A 330 18.83 -9.69 10.34
C THR A 330 18.27 -8.65 9.36
N TRP A 331 17.31 -9.06 8.51
CA TRP A 331 16.69 -8.17 7.55
C TRP A 331 15.96 -7.03 8.26
N ASP A 332 16.41 -5.80 8.00
CA ASP A 332 15.77 -4.59 8.50
C ASP A 332 15.02 -3.89 7.37
N SER A 333 13.71 -3.83 7.49
CA SER A 333 12.86 -3.24 6.45
C SER A 333 13.09 -1.74 6.25
N SER A 334 13.63 -1.04 7.25
CA SER A 334 13.97 0.39 7.16
C SER A 334 15.25 0.67 6.38
N ASP A 335 16.10 -0.35 6.24
CA ASP A 335 17.43 -0.24 5.59
C ASP A 335 17.47 -0.76 4.16
N SER A 336 16.35 -1.26 3.66
CA SER A 336 16.31 -2.17 2.51
C SER A 336 16.97 -1.67 1.22
N TYR A 337 17.18 -0.35 1.05
CA TYR A 337 17.90 0.19 -0.12
C TYR A 337 19.15 0.97 0.21
N TRP A 338 19.18 1.51 1.39
CA TRP A 338 20.19 2.48 1.72
C TRP A 338 21.43 1.80 2.31
N GLY A 339 21.28 0.55 2.74
CA GLY A 339 22.23 -0.08 3.63
C GLY A 339 22.27 0.63 4.99
N PRO A 340 22.99 0.10 5.95
CA PRO A 340 23.23 0.78 7.23
C PRO A 340 23.87 2.14 6.97
N LYS A 341 23.44 3.16 7.72
CA LYS A 341 24.17 4.44 7.74
C LYS A 341 25.62 4.17 8.14
N ALA A 342 26.56 4.64 7.33
CA ALA A 342 27.99 4.54 7.62
C ALA A 342 28.35 5.28 8.91
#